data_12cd242b2f715a77d8a5ae06f0a1f967
#
_entry.id   12cd242b2f715a77d8a5ae06f0a1f967
#
_cell.length_a   1.000
_cell.length_b   1.000
_cell.length_c   1.000
_cell.angle_alpha   90.00
_cell.angle_beta   90.00
_cell.angle_gamma   90.00
#
_symmetry.space_group_name_H-M   'P 1'
#
loop_
_entity.id
_entity.type
_entity.pdbx_description
1 polymer ?
#
loop_
_entity_poly.entity_id
_entity_poly.type
_entity_poly.pdbx_seq_one_letter_code
_entity_poly.pdbx_strand_id
1 'polypeptide(L)'
;GHASEIAEQYIKANGNVRIYSVGGDGTMNEILQPMVGTGASLGVIPAGTGNDFLKSFCTKSDPVKLLPFIVHSDPVPVDVCRFNDRYYLNIASVGFDADVVAMTGYLKRLPLIKGKVAYIGGILLAVIGLKKIEADFVIDGTELHTKTMLLSAFANGRYYGGGMMPAPNAVPDDGLIDFCIINDI
;
A
#
# COMPACT_ATOMS: atom_id res chain seq x y z
N GLY A 1 2.04 8.08 -13.22
CA GLY A 1 0.74 8.29 -13.87
C GLY A 1 0.31 9.72 -13.77
N HIS A 2 -0.86 10.05 -14.29
CA HIS A 2 -1.34 11.43 -14.39
C HIS A 2 -1.52 12.13 -13.02
N ALA A 3 -1.91 11.40 -11.99
CA ALA A 3 -2.02 11.95 -10.64
C ALA A 3 -0.66 12.41 -10.09
N SER A 4 0.40 11.67 -10.38
CA SER A 4 1.77 12.04 -10.02
C SER A 4 2.21 13.34 -10.73
N GLU A 5 1.93 13.47 -12.03
CA GLU A 5 2.29 14.63 -12.83
C GLU A 5 1.59 15.91 -12.32
N ILE A 6 0.30 15.80 -12.01
CA ILE A 6 -0.47 16.92 -11.43
C ILE A 6 0.12 17.31 -10.07
N ALA A 7 0.35 16.36 -9.20
CA ALA A 7 0.92 16.62 -7.87
C ALA A 7 2.28 17.33 -7.98
N GLU A 8 3.16 16.83 -8.86
CA GLU A 8 4.48 17.42 -9.10
C GLU A 8 4.40 18.87 -9.57
N GLN A 9 3.49 19.17 -10.51
CA GLN A 9 3.28 20.53 -11.01
C GLN A 9 2.86 21.49 -9.90
N TYR A 10 1.90 21.07 -9.06
CA TYR A 10 1.42 21.92 -7.96
C TYR A 10 2.48 22.13 -6.89
N ILE A 11 3.27 21.12 -6.56
CA ILE A 11 4.37 21.23 -5.60
C ILE A 11 5.45 22.19 -6.12
N LYS A 12 5.85 22.04 -7.37
CA LYS A 12 6.85 22.92 -7.99
C LYS A 12 6.39 24.39 -8.05
N ALA A 13 5.10 24.62 -8.28
CA ALA A 13 4.57 25.98 -8.40
C ALA A 13 4.36 26.66 -7.03
N ASN A 14 4.03 25.94 -5.99
CA ASN A 14 3.54 26.52 -4.73
C ASN A 14 4.32 26.11 -3.47
N GLY A 15 5.27 25.18 -3.57
CA GLY A 15 6.05 24.71 -2.42
C GLY A 15 5.23 23.88 -1.43
N ASN A 16 5.04 24.39 -0.21
CA ASN A 16 4.31 23.74 0.87
C ASN A 16 2.80 23.73 0.58
N VAL A 17 2.31 22.69 -0.10
CA VAL A 17 0.90 22.50 -0.41
C VAL A 17 0.32 21.30 0.32
N ARG A 18 -0.99 21.32 0.56
CA ARG A 18 -1.73 20.15 1.00
C ARG A 18 -2.46 19.56 -0.20
N ILE A 19 -2.15 18.34 -0.55
CA ILE A 19 -2.75 17.60 -1.66
C ILE A 19 -3.74 16.58 -1.11
N TYR A 20 -4.94 16.55 -1.67
CA TYR A 20 -5.97 15.58 -1.29
C TYR A 20 -6.10 14.49 -2.35
N SER A 21 -5.74 13.26 -1.97
CA SER A 21 -5.97 12.07 -2.78
C SER A 21 -7.41 11.58 -2.60
N VAL A 22 -8.23 11.74 -3.63
CA VAL A 22 -9.60 11.18 -3.66
C VAL A 22 -9.54 9.89 -4.46
N GLY A 23 -9.44 8.74 -3.75
CA GLY A 23 -9.25 7.45 -4.42
C GLY A 23 -8.93 6.33 -3.44
N GLY A 24 -8.31 5.28 -3.95
CA GLY A 24 -7.79 4.17 -3.17
C GLY A 24 -6.27 4.26 -2.96
N ASP A 25 -5.70 3.19 -2.38
CA ASP A 25 -4.27 3.09 -2.07
C ASP A 25 -3.37 3.32 -3.30
N GLY A 26 -3.81 2.90 -4.49
CA GLY A 26 -3.06 3.13 -5.73
C GLY A 26 -2.95 4.61 -6.11
N THR A 27 -4.04 5.37 -6.03
CA THR A 27 -4.04 6.83 -6.32
C THR A 27 -3.17 7.57 -5.29
N MET A 28 -3.31 7.21 -4.03
CA MET A 28 -2.48 7.73 -2.95
C MET A 28 -0.99 7.48 -3.24
N ASN A 29 -0.63 6.26 -3.62
CA ASN A 29 0.75 5.89 -3.91
C ASN A 29 1.33 6.59 -5.15
N GLU A 30 0.51 6.90 -6.16
CA GLU A 30 0.95 7.72 -7.29
C GLU A 30 1.27 9.16 -6.87
N ILE A 31 0.41 9.76 -6.06
CA ILE A 31 0.59 11.14 -5.56
C ILE A 31 1.79 11.23 -4.62
N LEU A 32 2.05 10.20 -3.83
CA LEU A 32 3.19 10.15 -2.91
C LEU A 32 4.53 10.35 -3.62
N GLN A 33 4.71 9.79 -4.82
CA GLN A 33 6.02 9.77 -5.48
C GLN A 33 6.70 11.14 -5.59
N PRO A 34 6.05 12.19 -6.10
CA PRO A 34 6.66 13.52 -6.17
C PRO A 34 6.63 14.30 -4.84
N MET A 35 5.94 13.80 -3.82
CA MET A 35 5.83 14.50 -2.53
C MET A 35 7.04 14.25 -1.62
N VAL A 36 7.69 13.09 -1.77
CA VAL A 36 8.80 12.69 -0.89
C VAL A 36 9.96 13.68 -0.99
N GLY A 37 10.46 14.12 0.18
CA GLY A 37 11.52 15.14 0.26
C GLY A 37 11.04 16.58 0.06
N THR A 38 9.74 16.81 -0.04
CA THR A 38 9.15 18.16 -0.12
C THR A 38 8.45 18.55 1.19
N GLY A 39 8.01 19.80 1.31
CA GLY A 39 7.17 20.25 2.41
C GLY A 39 5.67 20.00 2.22
N ALA A 40 5.27 19.27 1.19
CA ALA A 40 3.87 19.01 0.91
C ALA A 40 3.27 17.98 1.88
N SER A 41 1.98 18.13 2.20
CA SER A 41 1.22 17.18 3.03
C SER A 41 0.12 16.49 2.25
N LEU A 42 -0.23 15.26 2.63
CA LEU A 42 -1.21 14.41 1.96
C LEU A 42 -2.45 14.19 2.82
N GLY A 43 -3.61 14.58 2.30
CA GLY A 43 -4.91 14.18 2.85
C GLY A 43 -5.48 13.00 2.04
N VAL A 44 -5.95 11.96 2.72
CA VAL A 44 -6.48 10.77 2.05
C VAL A 44 -7.99 10.68 2.23
N ILE A 45 -8.74 10.84 1.14
CA ILE A 45 -10.20 10.71 1.09
C ILE A 45 -10.53 9.35 0.48
N PRO A 46 -11.05 8.39 1.28
CA PRO A 46 -11.20 7.00 0.86
C PRO A 46 -12.35 6.84 -0.15
N ALA A 47 -12.02 6.66 -1.41
CA ALA A 47 -12.97 6.37 -2.49
C ALA A 47 -12.62 5.10 -3.28
N GLY A 48 -11.64 4.33 -2.82
CA GLY A 48 -11.23 3.06 -3.39
C GLY A 48 -11.92 1.85 -2.76
N THR A 49 -11.54 0.66 -3.20
CA THR A 49 -12.10 -0.61 -2.70
C THR A 49 -11.44 -1.06 -1.38
N GLY A 50 -10.13 -0.87 -1.24
CA GLY A 50 -9.34 -1.31 -0.07
C GLY A 50 -9.26 -0.20 0.98
N ASN A 51 -8.65 0.91 0.62
CA ASN A 51 -8.33 2.04 1.48
C ASN A 51 -7.59 1.58 2.76
N ASP A 52 -6.65 0.68 2.56
CA ASP A 52 -6.05 -0.10 3.64
C ASP A 52 -5.10 0.74 4.49
N PHE A 53 -4.35 1.66 3.88
CA PHE A 53 -3.47 2.57 4.61
C PHE A 53 -4.22 3.39 5.67
N LEU A 54 -5.37 3.95 5.28
CA LEU A 54 -6.17 4.78 6.19
C LEU A 54 -6.68 4.00 7.41
N LYS A 55 -6.88 2.68 7.31
CA LYS A 55 -7.33 1.83 8.42
C LYS A 55 -6.32 1.77 9.57
N SER A 56 -5.05 2.05 9.32
CA SER A 56 -4.03 2.16 10.37
C SER A 56 -4.24 3.36 11.27
N PHE A 57 -4.95 4.39 10.81
CA PHE A 57 -5.23 5.63 11.55
C PHE A 57 -6.67 5.73 12.05
N CYS A 58 -7.63 5.23 11.28
CA CYS A 58 -9.02 5.26 11.69
C CYS A 58 -9.82 4.07 11.13
N THR A 59 -10.79 3.60 11.91
CA THR A 59 -11.69 2.50 11.53
C THR A 59 -12.90 2.97 10.70
N LYS A 60 -13.13 4.28 10.63
CA LYS A 60 -14.24 4.85 9.85
C LYS A 60 -13.82 4.98 8.39
N SER A 61 -14.67 4.53 7.48
CA SER A 61 -14.40 4.53 6.03
C SER A 61 -15.39 5.39 5.21
N ASP A 62 -16.34 6.06 5.87
CA ASP A 62 -17.30 6.94 5.20
C ASP A 62 -16.58 8.25 4.79
N PRO A 63 -16.35 8.48 3.49
CA PRO A 63 -15.59 9.65 3.03
C PRO A 63 -16.27 10.97 3.38
N VAL A 64 -17.60 11.01 3.40
CA VAL A 64 -18.36 12.23 3.71
C VAL A 64 -18.15 12.64 5.17
N LYS A 65 -18.15 11.66 6.08
CA LYS A 65 -17.94 11.90 7.52
C LYS A 65 -16.47 12.21 7.85
N LEU A 66 -15.55 11.69 7.06
CA LEU A 66 -14.11 11.93 7.25
C LEU A 66 -13.64 13.28 6.67
N LEU A 67 -14.30 13.77 5.63
CA LEU A 67 -13.86 14.96 4.90
C LEU A 67 -13.63 16.18 5.79
N PRO A 68 -14.55 16.60 6.69
CA PRO A 68 -14.31 17.73 7.58
C PRO A 68 -13.09 17.52 8.48
N PHE A 69 -12.91 16.30 8.98
CA PHE A 69 -11.77 15.96 9.81
C PHE A 69 -10.45 16.06 9.03
N ILE A 70 -10.37 15.46 7.83
CA ILE A 70 -9.16 15.46 7.00
C ILE A 70 -8.77 16.88 6.57
N VAL A 71 -9.75 17.74 6.29
CA VAL A 71 -9.51 19.12 5.85
C VAL A 71 -9.02 20.01 6.97
N HIS A 72 -9.56 19.84 8.19
CA HIS A 72 -9.29 20.73 9.32
C HIS A 72 -8.21 20.22 10.29
N SER A 73 -7.80 18.95 10.19
CA SER A 73 -6.73 18.42 11.03
C SER A 73 -5.36 18.91 10.60
N ASP A 74 -4.47 19.06 11.55
CA ASP A 74 -3.06 19.28 11.25
C ASP A 74 -2.42 18.01 10.67
N PRO A 75 -1.44 18.15 9.77
CA PRO A 75 -0.68 17.00 9.29
C PRO A 75 0.11 16.33 10.41
N VAL A 76 0.16 15.03 10.40
CA VAL A 76 1.01 14.21 11.26
C VAL A 76 2.14 13.59 10.44
N PRO A 77 3.34 13.41 11.02
CA PRO A 77 4.42 12.72 10.33
C PRO A 77 4.04 11.25 10.08
N VAL A 78 4.53 10.71 8.98
CA VAL A 78 4.39 9.31 8.62
C VAL A 78 5.68 8.86 7.96
N ASP A 79 6.16 7.68 8.31
CA ASP A 79 7.33 7.10 7.69
C ASP A 79 7.07 6.77 6.22
N VAL A 80 8.06 7.03 5.41
CA VAL A 80 8.03 6.74 3.98
C VAL A 80 9.05 5.66 3.68
N CYS A 81 8.57 4.51 3.26
CA CYS A 81 9.40 3.40 2.89
C CYS A 81 9.77 3.46 1.40
N ARG A 82 10.93 2.90 1.07
CA ARG A 82 11.41 2.81 -0.31
C ARG A 82 11.60 1.35 -0.73
N PHE A 83 11.11 1.03 -1.91
CA PHE A 83 11.33 -0.25 -2.58
C PHE A 83 11.87 0.02 -4.00
N ASN A 84 13.14 -0.29 -4.22
CA ASN A 84 13.89 0.10 -5.43
C ASN A 84 13.79 1.63 -5.66
N ASP A 85 13.20 2.03 -6.78
CA ASP A 85 13.04 3.44 -7.19
C ASP A 85 11.67 4.03 -6.83
N ARG A 86 10.87 3.33 -6.02
CA ARG A 86 9.53 3.76 -5.64
C ARG A 86 9.36 3.86 -4.14
N TYR A 87 8.53 4.80 -3.74
CA TYR A 87 8.14 4.99 -2.35
C TYR A 87 6.78 4.35 -2.06
N TYR A 88 6.59 3.95 -0.81
CA TYR A 88 5.30 3.46 -0.31
C TYR A 88 5.08 3.88 1.14
N LEU A 89 3.81 3.94 1.56
CA LEU A 89 3.39 4.30 2.93
C LEU A 89 2.84 3.10 3.69
N ASN A 90 2.38 2.09 3.00
CA ASN A 90 1.64 1.00 3.62
C ASN A 90 2.47 -0.29 3.67
N ILE A 91 2.33 -1.15 2.71
CA ILE A 91 3.00 -2.47 2.68
C ILE A 91 3.53 -2.73 1.28
N ALA A 92 4.78 -3.14 1.19
CA ALA A 92 5.35 -3.78 0.01
C ALA A 92 5.48 -5.29 0.26
N SER A 93 5.21 -6.10 -0.73
CA SER A 93 5.23 -7.55 -0.59
C SER A 93 5.79 -8.25 -1.82
N VAL A 94 6.34 -9.44 -1.59
CA VAL A 94 6.88 -10.31 -2.62
C VAL A 94 6.33 -11.72 -2.40
N GLY A 95 5.82 -12.32 -3.47
CA GLY A 95 5.30 -13.68 -3.46
C GLY A 95 3.82 -13.78 -3.82
N PHE A 96 3.12 -14.69 -3.18
CA PHE A 96 1.74 -15.08 -3.49
C PHE A 96 0.75 -13.91 -3.62
N ASP A 97 0.83 -12.90 -2.79
CA ASP A 97 -0.07 -11.75 -2.83
C ASP A 97 0.18 -10.87 -4.07
N ALA A 98 1.43 -10.76 -4.54
CA ALA A 98 1.72 -10.11 -5.81
C ALA A 98 1.07 -10.86 -6.99
N ASP A 99 1.07 -12.19 -6.96
CA ASP A 99 0.38 -13.02 -7.93
C ASP A 99 -1.14 -12.81 -7.87
N VAL A 100 -1.74 -12.71 -6.68
CA VAL A 100 -3.17 -12.37 -6.51
C VAL A 100 -3.50 -11.03 -7.15
N VAL A 101 -2.68 -10.01 -6.95
CA VAL A 101 -2.89 -8.68 -7.56
C VAL A 101 -2.79 -8.76 -9.09
N ALA A 102 -1.79 -9.47 -9.62
CA ALA A 102 -1.60 -9.65 -11.05
C ALA A 102 -2.79 -10.38 -11.69
N MET A 103 -3.23 -11.51 -11.10
CA MET A 103 -4.37 -12.29 -11.58
C MET A 103 -5.70 -11.52 -11.48
N THR A 104 -5.89 -10.79 -10.40
CA THR A 104 -7.05 -9.90 -10.24
C THR A 104 -7.07 -8.81 -11.32
N GLY A 105 -5.92 -8.23 -11.63
CA GLY A 105 -5.77 -7.25 -12.70
C GLY A 105 -6.13 -7.82 -14.08
N TYR A 106 -5.71 -9.06 -14.34
CA TYR A 106 -6.08 -9.79 -15.57
C TYR A 106 -7.59 -10.01 -15.64
N LEU A 107 -8.21 -10.54 -14.56
CA LEU A 107 -9.65 -10.82 -14.52
C LEU A 107 -10.51 -9.56 -14.67
N LYS A 108 -10.09 -8.42 -14.12
CA LYS A 108 -10.80 -7.14 -14.27
C LYS A 108 -10.86 -6.62 -15.70
N ARG A 109 -10.01 -7.10 -16.60
CA ARG A 109 -10.05 -6.76 -18.03
C ARG A 109 -11.15 -7.52 -18.80
N LEU A 110 -11.71 -8.58 -18.20
CA LEU A 110 -12.79 -9.34 -18.79
C LEU A 110 -14.13 -8.63 -18.59
N PRO A 111 -14.99 -8.53 -19.61
CA PRO A 111 -16.16 -7.64 -19.61
C PRO A 111 -17.23 -7.98 -18.57
N LEU A 112 -17.25 -9.23 -18.08
CA LEU A 112 -18.26 -9.73 -17.14
C LEU A 112 -17.76 -9.87 -15.70
N ILE A 113 -16.46 -9.69 -15.44
CA ILE A 113 -15.85 -9.92 -14.13
C ILE A 113 -15.40 -8.60 -13.52
N LYS A 114 -16.07 -8.17 -12.46
CA LYS A 114 -15.79 -6.89 -11.78
C LYS A 114 -15.75 -7.01 -10.26
N GLY A 115 -15.06 -6.08 -9.61
CA GLY A 115 -15.10 -5.89 -8.17
C GLY A 115 -14.62 -7.13 -7.38
N LYS A 116 -15.42 -7.54 -6.39
CA LYS A 116 -15.10 -8.65 -5.49
C LYS A 116 -14.95 -9.99 -6.18
N VAL A 117 -15.69 -10.23 -7.28
CA VAL A 117 -15.62 -11.49 -8.04
C VAL A 117 -14.26 -11.64 -8.72
N ALA A 118 -13.72 -10.56 -9.29
CA ALA A 118 -12.38 -10.56 -9.87
C ALA A 118 -11.30 -10.83 -8.80
N TYR A 119 -11.48 -10.30 -7.60
CA TYR A 119 -10.55 -10.50 -6.50
C TYR A 119 -10.56 -11.95 -5.99
N ILE A 120 -11.73 -12.53 -5.74
CA ILE A 120 -11.86 -13.93 -5.34
C ILE A 120 -11.31 -14.88 -6.43
N GLY A 121 -11.63 -14.61 -7.69
CA GLY A 121 -11.07 -15.36 -8.81
C GLY A 121 -9.55 -15.25 -8.91
N GLY A 122 -9.00 -14.06 -8.63
CA GLY A 122 -7.55 -13.83 -8.57
C GLY A 122 -6.87 -14.66 -7.48
N ILE A 123 -7.47 -14.73 -6.29
CA ILE A 123 -7.00 -15.60 -5.20
C ILE A 123 -6.99 -17.07 -5.62
N LEU A 124 -8.10 -17.56 -6.18
CA LEU A 124 -8.19 -18.96 -6.61
C LEU A 124 -7.14 -19.33 -7.66
N LEU A 125 -6.93 -18.47 -8.66
CA LEU A 125 -5.90 -18.69 -9.67
C LEU A 125 -4.49 -18.63 -9.09
N ALA A 126 -4.23 -17.71 -8.16
CA ALA A 126 -2.94 -17.62 -7.50
C ALA A 126 -2.65 -18.85 -6.62
N VAL A 127 -3.68 -19.39 -5.94
CA VAL A 127 -3.56 -20.64 -5.15
C VAL A 127 -3.23 -21.83 -6.06
N ILE A 128 -3.86 -21.92 -7.23
CA ILE A 128 -3.57 -23.02 -8.19
C ILE A 128 -2.14 -22.89 -8.74
N GLY A 129 -1.67 -21.66 -8.97
CA GLY A 129 -0.33 -21.37 -9.46
C GLY A 129 0.73 -21.11 -8.39
N LEU A 130 0.49 -21.51 -7.14
CA LEU A 130 1.31 -21.21 -5.99
C LEU A 130 2.76 -21.63 -6.22
N LYS A 131 3.65 -20.65 -6.23
CA LYS A 131 5.08 -20.86 -6.42
C LYS A 131 5.81 -20.62 -5.10
N LYS A 132 6.70 -21.52 -4.79
CA LYS A 132 7.66 -21.34 -3.71
C LYS A 132 8.79 -20.44 -4.22
N ILE A 133 9.18 -19.49 -3.40
CA ILE A 133 10.27 -18.55 -3.71
C ILE A 133 11.39 -18.82 -2.73
N GLU A 134 12.60 -18.94 -3.26
CA GLU A 134 13.82 -18.94 -2.45
C GLU A 134 14.32 -17.52 -2.37
N ALA A 135 14.58 -17.04 -1.16
CA ALA A 135 15.10 -15.71 -0.93
C ALA A 135 16.01 -15.64 0.29
N ASP A 136 17.04 -14.84 0.17
CA ASP A 136 17.91 -14.45 1.26
C ASP A 136 17.60 -13.00 1.64
N PHE A 137 17.53 -12.74 2.93
CA PHE A 137 17.28 -11.41 3.47
C PHE A 137 18.48 -10.94 4.28
N VAL A 138 18.77 -9.67 4.18
CA VAL A 138 19.65 -8.97 5.12
C VAL A 138 18.81 -7.91 5.81
N ILE A 139 18.57 -8.10 7.10
CA ILE A 139 17.75 -7.20 7.91
C ILE A 139 18.64 -6.60 8.98
N ASP A 140 18.84 -5.29 8.93
CA ASP A 140 19.72 -4.54 9.86
C ASP A 140 21.12 -5.17 9.99
N GLY A 141 21.68 -5.64 8.85
CA GLY A 141 22.97 -6.30 8.80
C GLY A 141 22.99 -7.77 9.24
N THR A 142 21.84 -8.34 9.64
CA THR A 142 21.71 -9.75 9.99
C THR A 142 21.20 -10.54 8.79
N GLU A 143 21.93 -11.57 8.40
CA GLU A 143 21.52 -12.48 7.33
C GLU A 143 20.47 -13.47 7.82
N LEU A 144 19.39 -13.57 7.08
CA LEU A 144 18.31 -14.54 7.29
C LEU A 144 18.14 -15.36 6.01
N HIS A 145 18.54 -16.62 6.07
CA HIS A 145 18.39 -17.56 4.95
C HIS A 145 17.06 -18.29 5.07
N THR A 146 16.20 -18.15 4.06
CA THR A 146 14.98 -18.93 3.95
C THR A 146 15.08 -19.89 2.77
N LYS A 147 14.93 -21.20 3.03
CA LYS A 147 14.95 -22.18 1.96
C LYS A 147 13.80 -22.01 0.98
N THR A 148 12.60 -21.77 1.51
CA THR A 148 11.41 -21.53 0.69
C THR A 148 10.40 -20.68 1.46
N MET A 149 9.78 -19.73 0.76
CA MET A 149 8.70 -18.92 1.29
C MET A 149 7.54 -18.82 0.30
N LEU A 150 6.35 -18.58 0.80
CA LEU A 150 5.17 -18.26 0.00
C LEU A 150 5.01 -16.75 -0.18
N LEU A 151 5.35 -15.99 0.84
CA LEU A 151 5.13 -14.55 0.92
C LEU A 151 6.11 -13.91 1.89
N SER A 152 6.61 -12.74 1.53
CA SER A 152 7.18 -11.79 2.48
C SER A 152 6.52 -10.43 2.35
N ALA A 153 6.30 -9.75 3.50
CA ALA A 153 5.74 -8.42 3.55
C ALA A 153 6.62 -7.50 4.39
N PHE A 154 6.84 -6.29 3.89
CA PHE A 154 7.57 -5.20 4.51
C PHE A 154 6.55 -4.10 4.82
N ALA A 155 6.14 -4.03 6.06
CA ALA A 155 4.96 -3.29 6.47
C ALA A 155 5.33 -2.05 7.30
N ASN A 156 4.83 -0.90 6.88
CA ASN A 156 4.76 0.33 7.65
C ASN A 156 3.33 0.53 8.21
N GLY A 157 2.32 0.12 7.45
CA GLY A 157 0.93 0.06 7.91
C GLY A 157 0.50 -1.35 8.29
N ARG A 158 -0.69 -1.46 8.91
CA ARG A 158 -1.20 -2.72 9.46
C ARG A 158 -1.96 -3.58 8.46
N TYR A 159 -2.63 -2.94 7.49
CA TYR A 159 -3.63 -3.57 6.65
C TYR A 159 -3.26 -3.55 5.19
N TYR A 160 -3.58 -4.62 4.47
CA TYR A 160 -3.50 -4.68 3.01
C TYR A 160 -4.54 -5.65 2.43
N GLY A 161 -4.66 -5.70 1.11
CA GLY A 161 -5.50 -6.67 0.43
C GLY A 161 -6.99 -6.59 0.77
N GLY A 162 -7.47 -5.42 1.22
CA GLY A 162 -8.87 -5.21 1.59
C GLY A 162 -9.19 -5.54 3.05
N GLY A 163 -8.19 -5.55 3.94
CA GLY A 163 -8.37 -5.69 5.38
C GLY A 163 -7.64 -6.86 6.03
N MET A 164 -6.79 -7.58 5.31
CA MET A 164 -5.84 -8.52 5.93
C MET A 164 -4.82 -7.75 6.76
N MET A 165 -4.34 -8.35 7.84
CA MET A 165 -3.49 -7.69 8.82
C MET A 165 -2.19 -8.49 9.05
N PRO A 166 -1.21 -8.40 8.13
CA PRO A 166 0.04 -9.13 8.26
C PRO A 166 0.96 -8.59 9.37
N ALA A 167 0.83 -7.30 9.69
CA ALA A 167 1.62 -6.62 10.70
C ALA A 167 0.71 -5.88 11.70
N PRO A 168 0.06 -6.59 12.65
CA PRO A 168 -0.93 -6.00 13.56
C PRO A 168 -0.34 -4.94 14.50
N ASN A 169 0.95 -4.99 14.76
CA ASN A 169 1.65 -4.10 15.67
C ASN A 169 2.35 -2.93 14.95
N ALA A 170 2.32 -2.88 13.62
CA ALA A 170 2.98 -1.82 12.86
C ALA A 170 2.48 -0.42 13.27
N VAL A 171 3.43 0.50 13.43
CA VAL A 171 3.19 1.89 13.80
C VAL A 171 3.77 2.78 12.69
N PRO A 172 2.95 3.52 11.94
CA PRO A 172 3.40 4.20 10.72
C PRO A 172 4.34 5.40 10.90
N ASP A 173 4.77 5.71 12.11
CA ASP A 173 5.59 6.89 12.46
C ASP A 173 6.67 6.59 13.52
N ASP A 174 7.11 5.33 13.65
CA ASP A 174 8.12 4.91 14.63
C ASP A 174 9.53 4.68 14.06
N GLY A 175 9.69 4.89 12.74
CA GLY A 175 10.96 4.69 12.04
C GLY A 175 11.30 3.22 11.78
N LEU A 176 10.37 2.28 11.96
CA LEU A 176 10.57 0.85 11.79
C LEU A 176 9.75 0.28 10.64
N ILE A 177 10.22 -0.82 10.08
CA ILE A 177 9.46 -1.64 9.13
C ILE A 177 9.22 -3.01 9.77
N ASP A 178 7.96 -3.38 9.94
CA ASP A 178 7.59 -4.73 10.36
C ASP A 178 7.81 -5.72 9.21
N PHE A 179 8.55 -6.78 9.48
CA PHE A 179 8.86 -7.80 8.50
C PHE A 179 8.11 -9.10 8.81
N CYS A 180 7.30 -9.56 7.88
CA CYS A 180 6.53 -10.79 7.99
C CYS A 180 6.93 -11.75 6.86
N ILE A 181 7.27 -13.00 7.22
CA ILE A 181 7.51 -14.09 6.26
C ILE A 181 6.51 -15.19 6.53
N ILE A 182 5.88 -15.69 5.47
CA ILE A 182 5.11 -16.93 5.48
C ILE A 182 5.93 -17.98 4.76
N ASN A 183 6.49 -18.87 5.53
CA ASN A 183 7.26 -20.01 5.01
C ASN A 183 6.32 -21.09 4.45
N ASP A 184 6.89 -21.93 3.60
CA ASP A 184 6.24 -23.18 3.21
C ASP A 184 6.12 -24.12 4.42
N ILE A 185 5.01 -24.82 4.52
CA ILE A 185 4.71 -25.81 5.57
C ILE A 185 5.09 -27.19 5.06
#